data_d02cb23ffa112f4c3b5c2b8ddc1e8fc0
#
_entry.id   d02cb23ffa112f4c3b5c2b8ddc1e8fc0
#
_cell.length_a   1.000
_cell.length_b   1.000
_cell.length_c   1.000
_cell.angle_alpha   90.00
_cell.angle_beta   90.00
_cell.angle_gamma   90.00
#
_symmetry.space_group_name_H-M   'P 1'
#
loop_
_entity.id
_entity.type
_entity.pdbx_description
1 polymer ?
#
loop_
_entity_poly.entity_id
_entity_poly.type
_entity_poly.pdbx_seq_one_letter_code
_entity_poly.pdbx_strand_id
1 'polypeptide(L)'
;MSDLGDLGLSSYEEAAYRALLQLGRATASDVAETGDVPKGRIYDVLNGLAARDIVRAHTGSEPRRYEAVHPDEAVDRLLAERERELAAERDRYENLADSVSTELSRTVPVEGQFWEVGLGADDAVAAMGEQFDRADDRLYSVVGPPYGESAPEAVRRETEAYADLVAGDVEARLLTTPELVAANPTEALVDALDSAEGFAVRTTSTIDLTFDVLDGEEVYLNAPAPFTPGERVGAVVVRDSEFASRMEARFEEAWAEAEPVVSPRQ
;
A
#
# COMPACT_ATOMS: atom_id res chain seq x y z
N MET A 1 -29.50 33.72 -12.06
CA MET A 1 -30.15 33.53 -10.72
C MET A 1 -29.31 32.47 -10.05
N SER A 2 -28.82 32.77 -8.84
CA SER A 2 -28.11 31.73 -8.05
C SER A 2 -29.17 30.69 -7.63
N ASP A 3 -28.90 29.43 -8.00
CA ASP A 3 -29.79 28.30 -7.75
C ASP A 3 -29.31 27.59 -6.48
N LEU A 4 -30.08 27.74 -5.38
CA LEU A 4 -29.82 26.99 -4.14
C LEU A 4 -30.05 25.50 -4.32
N GLY A 5 -30.69 25.10 -5.42
CA GLY A 5 -30.83 23.73 -5.84
C GLY A 5 -29.47 23.02 -6.06
N ASP A 6 -28.49 23.75 -6.60
CA ASP A 6 -27.11 23.20 -6.78
C ASP A 6 -26.44 22.91 -5.43
N LEU A 7 -26.87 23.59 -4.36
CA LEU A 7 -26.45 23.33 -2.97
C LEU A 7 -27.35 22.32 -2.24
N GLY A 8 -28.24 21.62 -2.95
CA GLY A 8 -29.03 20.52 -2.44
C GLY A 8 -30.41 20.87 -1.88
N LEU A 9 -30.93 22.11 -2.08
CA LEU A 9 -32.30 22.43 -1.75
C LEU A 9 -33.26 22.01 -2.87
N SER A 10 -34.39 21.44 -2.49
CA SER A 10 -35.49 21.26 -3.44
C SER A 10 -36.14 22.61 -3.78
N SER A 11 -36.87 22.69 -4.90
CA SER A 11 -37.52 23.90 -5.35
C SER A 11 -38.47 24.48 -4.29
N TYR A 12 -39.14 23.63 -3.51
CA TYR A 12 -40.03 24.08 -2.43
C TYR A 12 -39.26 24.58 -1.20
N GLU A 13 -38.11 23.97 -0.88
CA GLU A 13 -37.24 24.43 0.21
C GLU A 13 -36.65 25.80 -0.12
N GLU A 14 -36.15 25.98 -1.34
CA GLU A 14 -35.67 27.27 -1.81
C GLU A 14 -36.75 28.35 -1.75
N ALA A 15 -37.94 28.04 -2.27
CA ALA A 15 -39.07 28.99 -2.25
C ALA A 15 -39.48 29.37 -0.83
N ALA A 16 -39.56 28.40 0.09
CA ALA A 16 -39.89 28.64 1.48
C ALA A 16 -38.81 29.48 2.20
N TYR A 17 -37.52 29.18 1.95
CA TYR A 17 -36.41 29.96 2.52
C TYR A 17 -36.42 31.40 2.02
N ARG A 18 -36.59 31.63 0.71
CA ARG A 18 -36.71 32.97 0.13
C ARG A 18 -37.95 33.75 0.68
N ALA A 19 -39.08 33.08 0.89
CA ALA A 19 -40.26 33.66 1.50
C ALA A 19 -39.96 34.10 2.95
N LEU A 20 -39.26 33.28 3.74
CA LEU A 20 -38.85 33.63 5.09
C LEU A 20 -37.89 34.83 5.14
N LEU A 21 -36.98 34.96 4.17
CA LEU A 21 -36.10 36.12 4.09
C LEU A 21 -36.88 37.40 3.84
N GLN A 22 -37.99 37.36 3.09
CA GLN A 22 -38.82 38.50 2.81
C GLN A 22 -39.73 38.84 3.99
N LEU A 23 -40.33 37.84 4.64
CA LEU A 23 -41.30 38.00 5.71
C LEU A 23 -40.69 38.22 7.10
N GLY A 24 -39.43 37.78 7.27
CA GLY A 24 -38.83 37.63 8.59
C GLY A 24 -39.49 36.47 9.34
N ARG A 25 -39.85 36.70 10.62
CA ARG A 25 -40.53 35.70 11.45
C ARG A 25 -41.99 35.51 11.05
N ALA A 26 -42.34 34.39 10.44
CA ALA A 26 -43.66 34.13 9.86
C ALA A 26 -44.24 32.77 10.26
N THR A 27 -45.53 32.55 10.07
CA THR A 27 -46.18 31.26 10.27
C THR A 27 -46.01 30.37 9.02
N ALA A 28 -46.22 29.07 9.17
CA ALA A 28 -46.18 28.13 8.02
C ALA A 28 -47.19 28.52 6.93
N SER A 29 -48.36 29.10 7.30
CA SER A 29 -49.35 29.54 6.34
C SER A 29 -48.86 30.73 5.53
N ASP A 30 -48.23 31.72 6.19
CA ASP A 30 -47.68 32.91 5.52
C ASP A 30 -46.57 32.53 4.54
N VAL A 31 -45.70 31.59 4.95
CA VAL A 31 -44.62 31.08 4.11
C VAL A 31 -45.17 30.32 2.91
N ALA A 32 -46.19 29.49 3.10
CA ALA A 32 -46.83 28.74 2.02
C ALA A 32 -47.44 29.65 0.97
N GLU A 33 -48.10 30.73 1.41
CA GLU A 33 -48.74 31.70 0.51
C GLU A 33 -47.68 32.53 -0.26
N THR A 34 -46.66 33.03 0.44
CA THR A 34 -45.63 33.88 -0.17
C THR A 34 -44.71 33.11 -1.08
N GLY A 35 -44.34 31.85 -0.73
CA GLY A 35 -43.42 30.99 -1.49
C GLY A 35 -44.11 30.11 -2.52
N ASP A 36 -45.43 30.18 -2.68
CA ASP A 36 -46.22 29.28 -3.52
C ASP A 36 -45.96 27.79 -3.25
N VAL A 37 -45.80 27.44 -1.94
CA VAL A 37 -45.61 26.08 -1.48
C VAL A 37 -46.96 25.46 -1.12
N PRO A 38 -47.28 24.25 -1.60
CA PRO A 38 -48.54 23.60 -1.28
C PRO A 38 -48.72 23.43 0.23
N LYS A 39 -49.91 23.84 0.76
CA LYS A 39 -50.20 23.79 2.21
C LYS A 39 -50.03 22.41 2.84
N GLY A 40 -50.21 21.33 2.06
CA GLY A 40 -49.98 19.98 2.53
C GLY A 40 -48.51 19.58 2.68
N ARG A 41 -47.56 20.36 2.12
CA ARG A 41 -46.12 20.08 2.16
C ARG A 41 -45.31 21.05 3.01
N ILE A 42 -45.89 22.21 3.37
CA ILE A 42 -45.14 23.30 4.01
C ILE A 42 -44.45 22.86 5.32
N TYR A 43 -45.11 22.02 6.10
CA TYR A 43 -44.53 21.55 7.35
C TYR A 43 -43.33 20.60 7.13
N ASP A 44 -43.40 19.73 6.12
CA ASP A 44 -42.28 18.85 5.76
C ASP A 44 -41.10 19.68 5.24
N VAL A 45 -41.36 20.66 4.38
CA VAL A 45 -40.37 21.59 3.83
C VAL A 45 -39.71 22.40 4.96
N LEU A 46 -40.47 22.99 5.88
CA LEU A 46 -39.93 23.77 7.00
C LEU A 46 -39.14 22.88 7.99
N ASN A 47 -39.58 21.64 8.20
CA ASN A 47 -38.86 20.70 9.03
C ASN A 47 -37.54 20.25 8.35
N GLY A 48 -37.51 20.05 7.02
CA GLY A 48 -36.31 19.78 6.26
C GLY A 48 -35.28 20.93 6.38
N LEU A 49 -35.74 22.18 6.20
CA LEU A 49 -34.90 23.35 6.37
C LEU A 49 -34.39 23.53 7.82
N ALA A 50 -35.23 23.19 8.79
CA ALA A 50 -34.83 23.23 10.20
C ALA A 50 -33.83 22.12 10.58
N ALA A 51 -33.96 20.95 9.99
CA ALA A 51 -32.99 19.84 10.16
C ALA A 51 -31.59 20.17 9.60
N ARG A 52 -31.54 21.07 8.63
CA ARG A 52 -30.28 21.62 8.06
C ARG A 52 -29.81 22.89 8.79
N ASP A 53 -30.50 23.27 9.86
CA ASP A 53 -30.23 24.48 10.66
C ASP A 53 -30.30 25.81 9.87
N ILE A 54 -30.88 25.84 8.66
CA ILE A 54 -31.03 27.07 7.86
C ILE A 54 -32.35 27.81 8.14
N VAL A 55 -33.24 27.21 8.90
CA VAL A 55 -34.46 27.83 9.44
C VAL A 55 -34.55 27.52 10.93
N ARG A 56 -34.90 28.52 11.73
CA ARG A 56 -35.17 28.38 13.17
C ARG A 56 -36.66 28.34 13.44
N ALA A 57 -37.10 27.34 14.19
CA ALA A 57 -38.48 27.22 14.64
C ALA A 57 -38.63 27.78 16.07
N HIS A 58 -39.54 28.72 16.25
CA HIS A 58 -39.83 29.32 17.56
C HIS A 58 -41.02 28.62 18.21
N THR A 59 -40.78 27.95 19.33
CA THR A 59 -41.74 27.06 20.03
C THR A 59 -42.60 27.78 21.07
N GLY A 60 -42.45 29.08 21.27
CA GLY A 60 -43.19 29.86 22.29
C GLY A 60 -44.38 30.63 21.78
N SER A 61 -44.84 30.44 20.55
CA SER A 61 -46.01 31.14 19.96
C SER A 61 -46.97 30.15 19.31
N GLU A 62 -48.27 30.37 19.48
CA GLU A 62 -49.34 29.71 18.72
C GLU A 62 -50.00 30.75 17.79
N PRO A 63 -49.94 30.54 16.45
CA PRO A 63 -49.28 29.46 15.73
C PRO A 63 -47.75 29.53 15.76
N ARG A 64 -47.08 28.35 15.59
CA ARG A 64 -45.62 28.22 15.53
C ARG A 64 -45.06 29.12 14.44
N ARG A 65 -43.96 29.83 14.73
CA ARG A 65 -43.30 30.74 13.79
C ARG A 65 -41.90 30.21 13.40
N TYR A 66 -41.52 30.56 12.19
CA TYR A 66 -40.24 30.19 11.58
C TYR A 66 -39.49 31.42 11.15
N GLU A 67 -38.18 31.37 11.17
CA GLU A 67 -37.31 32.48 10.82
C GLU A 67 -36.12 31.94 10.03
N ALA A 68 -35.77 32.54 8.89
CA ALA A 68 -34.60 32.16 8.12
C ALA A 68 -33.31 32.55 8.86
N VAL A 69 -32.31 31.72 8.77
CA VAL A 69 -30.94 32.06 9.14
C VAL A 69 -30.40 33.04 8.10
N HIS A 70 -29.42 33.86 8.48
CA HIS A 70 -28.79 34.81 7.55
C HIS A 70 -28.26 34.08 6.30
N PRO A 71 -28.39 34.67 5.08
CA PRO A 71 -28.01 34.00 3.84
C PRO A 71 -26.59 33.47 3.82
N ASP A 72 -25.59 34.21 4.31
CA ASP A 72 -24.21 33.77 4.34
C ASP A 72 -24.04 32.50 5.18
N GLU A 73 -24.65 32.49 6.39
CA GLU A 73 -24.60 31.33 7.28
C GLU A 73 -25.34 30.10 6.69
N ALA A 74 -26.45 30.34 5.97
CA ALA A 74 -27.21 29.29 5.32
C ALA A 74 -26.41 28.68 4.15
N VAL A 75 -25.76 29.51 3.34
CA VAL A 75 -24.89 29.04 2.25
C VAL A 75 -23.70 28.24 2.79
N ASP A 76 -23.04 28.74 3.85
CA ASP A 76 -21.93 28.02 4.46
C ASP A 76 -22.33 26.62 4.96
N ARG A 77 -23.52 26.51 5.56
CA ARG A 77 -24.04 25.22 6.06
C ARG A 77 -24.37 24.25 4.94
N LEU A 78 -25.02 24.74 3.87
CA LEU A 78 -25.34 23.94 2.70
C LEU A 78 -24.07 23.47 1.98
N LEU A 79 -23.07 24.35 1.85
CA LEU A 79 -21.78 23.99 1.26
C LEU A 79 -21.08 22.92 2.08
N ALA A 80 -20.99 23.09 3.40
CA ALA A 80 -20.37 22.10 4.29
C ALA A 80 -21.11 20.75 4.30
N GLU A 81 -22.43 20.73 4.10
CA GLU A 81 -23.21 19.50 3.93
C GLU A 81 -22.83 18.82 2.61
N ARG A 82 -22.74 19.58 1.52
CA ARG A 82 -22.40 19.06 0.19
C ARG A 82 -20.97 18.53 0.13
N GLU A 83 -20.03 19.23 0.76
CA GLU A 83 -18.64 18.77 0.87
C GLU A 83 -18.53 17.43 1.61
N ARG A 84 -19.31 17.25 2.69
CA ARG A 84 -19.37 15.97 3.43
C ARG A 84 -19.95 14.83 2.59
N GLU A 85 -21.02 15.11 1.82
CA GLU A 85 -21.60 14.11 0.90
C GLU A 85 -20.61 13.69 -0.17
N LEU A 86 -19.91 14.65 -0.80
CA LEU A 86 -18.89 14.38 -1.82
C LEU A 86 -17.70 13.62 -1.26
N ALA A 87 -17.25 13.94 -0.05
CA ALA A 87 -16.18 13.21 0.61
C ALA A 87 -16.58 11.75 0.88
N ALA A 88 -17.77 11.51 1.40
CA ALA A 88 -18.27 10.15 1.64
C ALA A 88 -18.46 9.36 0.33
N GLU A 89 -18.90 10.02 -0.74
CA GLU A 89 -19.01 9.39 -2.06
C GLU A 89 -17.64 9.04 -2.64
N ARG A 90 -16.65 9.93 -2.51
CA ARG A 90 -15.26 9.69 -2.90
C ARG A 90 -14.67 8.49 -2.15
N ASP A 91 -14.77 8.47 -0.81
CA ASP A 91 -14.26 7.38 0.01
C ASP A 91 -14.88 6.01 -0.39
N ARG A 92 -16.18 6.04 -0.74
CA ARG A 92 -16.86 4.84 -1.23
C ARG A 92 -16.28 4.35 -2.56
N TYR A 93 -15.98 5.26 -3.50
CA TYR A 93 -15.37 4.88 -4.78
C TYR A 93 -13.92 4.43 -4.64
N GLU A 94 -13.14 5.05 -3.75
CA GLU A 94 -11.78 4.63 -3.44
C GLU A 94 -11.77 3.19 -2.88
N ASN A 95 -12.61 2.88 -1.89
CA ASN A 95 -12.76 1.53 -1.35
C ASN A 95 -13.23 0.50 -2.41
N LEU A 96 -14.12 0.91 -3.32
CA LEU A 96 -14.58 0.05 -4.40
C LEU A 96 -13.45 -0.22 -5.40
N ALA A 97 -12.66 0.80 -5.76
CA ALA A 97 -11.52 0.67 -6.66
C ALA A 97 -10.47 -0.31 -6.10
N ASP A 98 -10.14 -0.19 -4.81
CA ASP A 98 -9.22 -1.09 -4.12
C ASP A 98 -9.74 -2.54 -4.11
N SER A 99 -11.02 -2.72 -3.83
CA SER A 99 -11.66 -4.05 -3.85
C SER A 99 -11.64 -4.68 -5.24
N VAL A 100 -11.99 -3.91 -6.27
CA VAL A 100 -11.98 -4.36 -7.67
C VAL A 100 -10.56 -4.64 -8.15
N SER A 101 -9.60 -3.79 -7.80
CA SER A 101 -8.19 -4.00 -8.12
C SER A 101 -7.67 -5.31 -7.53
N THR A 102 -7.97 -5.56 -6.26
CA THR A 102 -7.59 -6.82 -5.57
C THR A 102 -8.25 -8.04 -6.22
N GLU A 103 -9.53 -7.95 -6.62
CA GLU A 103 -10.23 -9.04 -7.29
C GLU A 103 -9.64 -9.33 -8.67
N LEU A 104 -9.36 -8.28 -9.45
CA LEU A 104 -8.79 -8.43 -10.80
C LEU A 104 -7.34 -8.94 -10.75
N SER A 105 -6.54 -8.52 -9.79
CA SER A 105 -5.15 -9.01 -9.61
C SER A 105 -5.10 -10.51 -9.37
N ARG A 106 -6.10 -11.09 -8.67
CA ARG A 106 -6.20 -12.56 -8.49
C ARG A 106 -6.54 -13.32 -9.77
N THR A 107 -7.03 -12.62 -10.78
CA THR A 107 -7.45 -13.23 -12.06
C THR A 107 -6.33 -13.17 -13.10
N VAL A 108 -5.33 -12.31 -12.91
CA VAL A 108 -4.16 -12.23 -13.79
C VAL A 108 -3.28 -13.46 -13.54
N PRO A 109 -2.93 -14.25 -14.57
CA PRO A 109 -1.97 -15.33 -14.42
C PRO A 109 -0.64 -14.78 -13.91
N VAL A 110 -0.09 -15.38 -12.86
CA VAL A 110 1.25 -15.05 -12.38
C VAL A 110 2.25 -15.32 -13.50
N GLU A 111 2.99 -14.32 -13.94
CA GLU A 111 4.06 -14.51 -14.92
C GLU A 111 5.26 -15.19 -14.22
N GLY A 112 5.39 -16.50 -14.45
CA GLY A 112 6.54 -17.27 -14.03
C GLY A 112 7.42 -17.58 -15.25
N GLN A 113 8.69 -17.23 -15.17
CA GLN A 113 9.69 -17.58 -16.18
C GLN A 113 10.74 -18.49 -15.55
N PHE A 114 10.99 -19.66 -16.17
CA PHE A 114 12.13 -20.45 -15.77
C PHE A 114 13.38 -19.88 -16.45
N TRP A 115 14.35 -19.52 -15.65
CA TRP A 115 15.65 -19.05 -16.10
C TRP A 115 16.65 -20.19 -15.94
N GLU A 116 17.04 -20.77 -17.05
CA GLU A 116 18.04 -21.83 -17.07
C GLU A 116 19.42 -21.20 -16.83
N VAL A 117 20.10 -21.69 -15.80
CA VAL A 117 21.48 -21.35 -15.53
C VAL A 117 22.32 -22.53 -16.07
N GLY A 118 23.35 -22.25 -16.84
CA GLY A 118 24.26 -23.28 -17.33
C GLY A 118 24.85 -24.11 -16.18
N LEU A 119 25.12 -25.39 -16.46
CA LEU A 119 25.69 -26.30 -15.48
C LEU A 119 27.19 -25.97 -15.27
N GLY A 120 27.44 -25.01 -14.37
CA GLY A 120 28.78 -24.61 -13.98
C GLY A 120 28.83 -23.41 -13.07
N ALA A 121 29.84 -23.29 -12.23
CA ALA A 121 30.01 -22.20 -11.29
C ALA A 121 30.11 -20.83 -11.99
N ASP A 122 30.73 -20.76 -13.16
CA ASP A 122 30.92 -19.51 -13.90
C ASP A 122 29.57 -18.99 -14.46
N ASP A 123 28.72 -19.89 -14.98
CA ASP A 123 27.40 -19.54 -15.49
C ASP A 123 26.46 -19.12 -14.35
N ALA A 124 26.58 -19.76 -13.18
CA ALA A 124 25.80 -19.40 -11.99
C ALA A 124 26.13 -17.98 -11.48
N VAL A 125 27.41 -17.64 -11.42
CA VAL A 125 27.88 -16.30 -11.01
C VAL A 125 27.46 -15.23 -12.02
N ALA A 126 27.55 -15.53 -13.33
CA ALA A 126 27.09 -14.60 -14.36
C ALA A 126 25.57 -14.32 -14.25
N ALA A 127 24.77 -15.37 -14.07
CA ALA A 127 23.32 -15.22 -13.89
C ALA A 127 22.96 -14.46 -12.60
N MET A 128 23.72 -14.63 -11.53
CA MET A 128 23.55 -13.86 -10.30
C MET A 128 23.92 -12.39 -10.50
N GLY A 129 24.99 -12.09 -11.24
CA GLY A 129 25.35 -10.73 -11.61
C GLY A 129 24.23 -10.05 -12.40
N GLU A 130 23.69 -10.71 -13.43
CA GLU A 130 22.53 -10.20 -14.19
C GLU A 130 21.28 -9.98 -13.33
N GLN A 131 21.06 -10.82 -12.31
CA GLN A 131 19.97 -10.66 -11.34
C GLN A 131 20.21 -9.44 -10.45
N PHE A 132 21.42 -9.26 -9.94
CA PHE A 132 21.78 -8.16 -9.05
C PHE A 132 21.78 -6.80 -9.77
N ASP A 133 22.18 -6.76 -11.04
CA ASP A 133 22.12 -5.55 -11.89
C ASP A 133 20.68 -5.03 -12.06
N ARG A 134 19.66 -5.82 -11.68
CA ARG A 134 18.25 -5.45 -11.74
C ARG A 134 17.69 -4.89 -10.42
N ALA A 135 18.43 -5.02 -9.33
CA ALA A 135 18.02 -4.47 -8.05
C ALA A 135 18.29 -2.96 -8.03
N ASP A 136 17.25 -2.18 -7.84
CA ASP A 136 17.32 -0.70 -7.77
C ASP A 136 17.44 -0.21 -6.32
N ASP A 137 16.67 -0.82 -5.38
CA ASP A 137 16.57 -0.36 -3.99
C ASP A 137 17.10 -1.40 -2.99
N ARG A 138 16.65 -2.66 -3.09
CA ARG A 138 16.95 -3.68 -2.08
C ARG A 138 16.95 -5.11 -2.61
N LEU A 139 17.81 -5.93 -2.01
CA LEU A 139 17.90 -7.36 -2.24
C LEU A 139 17.82 -8.11 -0.90
N TYR A 140 16.83 -8.98 -0.75
CA TYR A 140 16.73 -9.92 0.37
C TYR A 140 16.98 -11.35 -0.11
N SER A 141 18.03 -11.96 0.40
CA SER A 141 18.46 -13.30 -0.01
C SER A 141 18.36 -14.30 1.14
N VAL A 142 17.81 -15.46 0.86
CA VAL A 142 17.80 -16.63 1.75
C VAL A 142 18.61 -17.74 1.09
N VAL A 143 19.73 -18.11 1.69
CA VAL A 143 20.65 -19.12 1.14
C VAL A 143 20.83 -20.27 2.14
N GLY A 144 20.33 -21.45 1.75
CA GLY A 144 20.39 -22.67 2.54
C GLY A 144 21.15 -23.80 1.84
N PRO A 145 21.26 -24.97 2.49
CA PRO A 145 21.79 -26.16 1.84
C PRO A 145 21.02 -26.50 0.53
N PRO A 146 21.66 -27.04 -0.52
CA PRO A 146 23.03 -27.57 -0.56
C PRO A 146 24.11 -26.56 -0.97
N TYR A 147 23.80 -25.28 -1.07
CA TYR A 147 24.70 -24.25 -1.63
C TYR A 147 26.03 -24.07 -0.87
N GLY A 148 26.10 -24.49 0.40
CA GLY A 148 27.34 -24.46 1.18
C GLY A 148 28.39 -25.50 0.77
N GLU A 149 28.05 -26.43 -0.10
CA GLU A 149 28.98 -27.41 -0.67
C GLU A 149 29.60 -26.90 -1.98
N SER A 150 29.32 -25.67 -2.38
CA SER A 150 29.90 -25.02 -3.56
C SER A 150 31.43 -24.90 -3.44
N ALA A 151 32.12 -24.92 -4.57
CA ALA A 151 33.57 -24.74 -4.59
C ALA A 151 33.95 -23.39 -3.96
N PRO A 152 35.00 -23.30 -3.13
CA PRO A 152 35.39 -22.05 -2.43
C PRO A 152 35.53 -20.82 -3.36
N GLU A 153 35.93 -21.08 -4.61
CA GLU A 153 36.09 -20.04 -5.63
C GLU A 153 34.75 -19.49 -6.12
N ALA A 154 33.71 -20.32 -6.22
CA ALA A 154 32.36 -19.88 -6.55
C ALA A 154 31.77 -19.00 -5.42
N VAL A 155 31.92 -19.45 -4.17
CA VAL A 155 31.46 -18.65 -2.98
C VAL A 155 32.18 -17.31 -2.91
N ARG A 156 33.47 -17.26 -3.20
CA ARG A 156 34.24 -16.00 -3.22
C ARG A 156 33.65 -15.02 -4.26
N ARG A 157 33.39 -15.50 -5.47
CA ARG A 157 32.82 -14.67 -6.56
C ARG A 157 31.41 -14.20 -6.22
N GLU A 158 30.58 -15.06 -5.63
CA GLU A 158 29.25 -14.69 -5.16
C GLU A 158 29.33 -13.60 -4.09
N THR A 159 30.25 -13.69 -3.15
CA THR A 159 30.46 -12.67 -2.12
C THR A 159 31.00 -11.36 -2.73
N GLU A 160 31.88 -11.42 -3.72
CA GLU A 160 32.33 -10.24 -4.46
C GLU A 160 31.17 -9.55 -5.18
N ALA A 161 30.25 -10.32 -5.80
CA ALA A 161 29.07 -9.76 -6.45
C ALA A 161 28.09 -9.10 -5.47
N TYR A 162 27.93 -9.65 -4.25
CA TYR A 162 27.20 -8.97 -3.18
C TYR A 162 27.89 -7.67 -2.76
N ALA A 163 29.20 -7.68 -2.62
CA ALA A 163 29.97 -6.48 -2.27
C ALA A 163 29.84 -5.37 -3.31
N ASP A 164 29.87 -5.74 -4.60
CA ASP A 164 29.71 -4.81 -5.72
C ASP A 164 28.28 -4.22 -5.74
N LEU A 165 27.26 -5.03 -5.47
CA LEU A 165 25.86 -4.57 -5.38
C LEU A 165 25.70 -3.52 -4.28
N VAL A 166 26.22 -3.79 -3.10
CA VAL A 166 26.09 -2.88 -1.93
C VAL A 166 26.89 -1.61 -2.11
N ALA A 167 27.98 -1.64 -2.89
CA ALA A 167 28.73 -0.45 -3.26
C ALA A 167 27.90 0.53 -4.14
N GLY A 168 26.82 0.06 -4.73
CA GLY A 168 25.88 0.81 -5.56
C GLY A 168 24.66 1.44 -4.83
N ASP A 169 24.67 1.56 -3.50
CA ASP A 169 23.58 2.07 -2.67
C ASP A 169 22.34 1.13 -2.54
N VAL A 170 22.43 -0.14 -2.93
CA VAL A 170 21.38 -1.14 -2.74
C VAL A 170 21.47 -1.73 -1.34
N GLU A 171 20.35 -1.75 -0.59
CA GLU A 171 20.29 -2.46 0.68
C GLU A 171 20.27 -3.98 0.46
N ALA A 172 21.27 -4.72 0.95
CA ALA A 172 21.32 -6.16 0.83
C ALA A 172 21.28 -6.86 2.21
N ARG A 173 20.35 -7.81 2.37
CA ARG A 173 20.23 -8.64 3.57
C ARG A 173 20.33 -10.10 3.21
N LEU A 174 21.26 -10.80 3.82
CA LEU A 174 21.49 -12.23 3.61
C LEU A 174 21.12 -13.02 4.86
N LEU A 175 20.13 -13.90 4.75
CA LEU A 175 19.78 -14.89 5.75
C LEU A 175 20.35 -16.26 5.34
N THR A 176 21.16 -16.87 6.18
CA THR A 176 21.82 -18.14 5.88
C THR A 176 21.91 -19.03 7.12
N THR A 177 22.66 -20.12 7.07
CA THR A 177 22.87 -21.01 8.22
C THR A 177 24.26 -20.83 8.83
N PRO A 178 24.45 -21.10 10.15
CA PRO A 178 25.76 -21.01 10.79
C PRO A 178 26.81 -21.91 10.11
N GLU A 179 26.41 -23.09 9.61
CA GLU A 179 27.27 -24.04 8.93
C GLU A 179 27.81 -23.45 7.62
N LEU A 180 26.98 -22.75 6.87
CA LEU A 180 27.37 -22.10 5.62
C LEU A 180 28.37 -20.97 5.84
N VAL A 181 28.14 -20.14 6.87
CA VAL A 181 29.12 -19.11 7.27
C VAL A 181 30.44 -19.73 7.72
N ALA A 182 30.39 -20.80 8.51
CA ALA A 182 31.61 -21.49 8.99
C ALA A 182 32.38 -22.20 7.89
N ALA A 183 31.69 -22.75 6.88
CA ALA A 183 32.30 -23.43 5.74
C ALA A 183 32.98 -22.45 4.76
N ASN A 184 32.54 -21.21 4.74
CA ASN A 184 32.95 -20.19 3.76
C ASN A 184 33.43 -18.89 4.41
N PRO A 185 34.46 -18.91 5.26
CA PRO A 185 35.05 -17.70 5.85
C PRO A 185 35.86 -16.97 4.79
N THR A 186 35.22 -16.14 3.97
CA THR A 186 35.92 -15.37 2.94
C THR A 186 36.31 -13.98 3.49
N GLU A 187 37.55 -13.53 3.15
CA GLU A 187 37.94 -12.14 3.47
C GLU A 187 36.99 -11.15 2.85
N ALA A 188 36.45 -11.43 1.67
CA ALA A 188 35.49 -10.59 0.96
C ALA A 188 34.18 -10.41 1.75
N LEU A 189 33.66 -11.47 2.39
CA LEU A 189 32.45 -11.35 3.26
C LEU A 189 32.77 -10.49 4.50
N VAL A 190 33.93 -10.67 5.12
CA VAL A 190 34.36 -9.88 6.25
C VAL A 190 34.54 -8.42 5.87
N ASP A 191 35.17 -8.13 4.74
CA ASP A 191 35.38 -6.78 4.23
C ASP A 191 34.06 -6.12 3.85
N ALA A 192 33.10 -6.85 3.26
CA ALA A 192 31.76 -6.35 2.96
C ALA A 192 30.95 -6.00 4.23
N LEU A 193 31.01 -6.87 5.25
CA LEU A 193 30.37 -6.60 6.55
C LEU A 193 30.98 -5.41 7.30
N ASP A 194 32.27 -5.15 7.10
CA ASP A 194 33.00 -4.06 7.77
C ASP A 194 32.86 -2.71 7.03
N SER A 195 32.65 -2.72 5.72
CA SER A 195 32.77 -1.54 4.86
C SER A 195 31.44 -1.02 4.30
N ALA A 196 30.39 -1.86 4.23
CA ALA A 196 29.14 -1.49 3.58
C ALA A 196 28.02 -1.27 4.60
N GLU A 197 27.58 -0.01 4.76
CA GLU A 197 26.45 0.33 5.65
C GLU A 197 25.13 -0.31 5.23
N GLY A 198 25.00 -0.74 3.95
CA GLY A 198 23.80 -1.36 3.37
C GLY A 198 23.79 -2.89 3.40
N PHE A 199 24.81 -3.57 3.93
CA PHE A 199 24.91 -5.03 3.91
C PHE A 199 24.83 -5.63 5.32
N ALA A 200 23.93 -6.59 5.50
CA ALA A 200 23.81 -7.32 6.76
C ALA A 200 23.61 -8.82 6.53
N VAL A 201 24.25 -9.63 7.38
CA VAL A 201 24.09 -11.09 7.37
C VAL A 201 23.59 -11.57 8.72
N ARG A 202 22.59 -12.46 8.70
CA ARG A 202 22.10 -13.16 9.88
C ARG A 202 22.02 -14.65 9.63
N THR A 203 22.06 -15.44 10.71
CA THR A 203 21.95 -16.89 10.63
C THR A 203 20.70 -17.41 11.33
N THR A 204 20.10 -18.44 10.74
CA THR A 204 19.00 -19.21 11.31
C THR A 204 19.30 -20.71 11.21
N SER A 205 18.68 -21.51 12.08
CA SER A 205 18.98 -22.94 12.19
C SER A 205 18.44 -23.80 11.05
N THR A 206 17.43 -23.33 10.30
CA THR A 206 16.77 -24.13 9.27
C THR A 206 16.36 -23.27 8.09
N ILE A 207 16.83 -23.65 6.90
CA ILE A 207 16.44 -23.07 5.62
C ILE A 207 16.15 -24.23 4.67
N ASP A 208 14.90 -24.32 4.21
CA ASP A 208 14.43 -25.38 3.32
C ASP A 208 14.41 -24.94 1.84
N LEU A 209 14.37 -23.63 1.58
CA LEU A 209 14.28 -23.08 0.24
C LEU A 209 15.20 -21.87 0.10
N THR A 210 16.04 -21.91 -0.94
CA THR A 210 16.84 -20.74 -1.33
C THR A 210 16.07 -19.88 -2.31
N PHE A 211 15.95 -18.59 -1.98
CA PHE A 211 15.27 -17.62 -2.82
C PHE A 211 15.82 -16.21 -2.60
N ASP A 212 15.56 -15.35 -3.58
CA ASP A 212 15.84 -13.92 -3.49
C ASP A 212 14.58 -13.12 -3.76
N VAL A 213 14.44 -11.98 -3.09
CA VAL A 213 13.38 -10.98 -3.35
C VAL A 213 14.08 -9.69 -3.74
N LEU A 214 13.75 -9.16 -4.92
CA LEU A 214 14.27 -7.90 -5.46
C LEU A 214 13.17 -6.85 -5.40
N ASP A 215 13.45 -5.74 -4.76
CA ASP A 215 12.63 -4.51 -4.69
C ASP A 215 11.17 -4.72 -4.23
N GLY A 216 10.85 -5.93 -3.72
CA GLY A 216 9.48 -6.34 -3.39
C GLY A 216 8.59 -6.61 -4.62
N GLU A 217 9.18 -6.78 -5.80
CA GLU A 217 8.48 -6.99 -7.08
C GLU A 217 8.79 -8.32 -7.75
N GLU A 218 10.05 -8.78 -7.67
CA GLU A 218 10.50 -10.04 -8.27
C GLU A 218 10.96 -11.02 -7.20
N VAL A 219 10.62 -12.31 -7.38
CA VAL A 219 11.09 -13.42 -6.54
C VAL A 219 11.81 -14.44 -7.43
N TYR A 220 13.03 -14.77 -7.05
CA TYR A 220 13.84 -15.81 -7.69
C TYR A 220 13.86 -17.03 -6.78
N LEU A 221 13.16 -18.09 -7.18
CA LEU A 221 13.16 -19.38 -6.48
C LEU A 221 14.24 -20.25 -7.09
N ASN A 222 15.33 -20.47 -6.38
CA ASN A 222 16.48 -21.22 -6.89
C ASN A 222 16.20 -22.71 -6.93
N ALA A 223 16.49 -23.34 -8.09
CA ALA A 223 16.36 -24.78 -8.32
C ALA A 223 17.73 -25.47 -8.20
N PRO A 224 17.98 -26.27 -7.14
CA PRO A 224 19.22 -26.97 -6.97
C PRO A 224 19.40 -28.08 -8.00
N ALA A 225 20.63 -28.34 -8.39
CA ALA A 225 20.97 -29.48 -9.24
C ALA A 225 20.70 -30.79 -8.49
N PRO A 226 19.95 -31.75 -9.08
CA PRO A 226 19.48 -32.93 -8.36
C PRO A 226 20.59 -33.93 -8.01
N PHE A 227 21.75 -33.84 -8.68
CA PHE A 227 22.82 -34.81 -8.53
C PHE A 227 24.21 -34.19 -8.26
N THR A 228 24.26 -32.85 -8.18
CA THR A 228 25.52 -32.12 -7.94
C THR A 228 25.29 -31.15 -6.78
N PRO A 229 25.65 -31.54 -5.55
CA PRO A 229 25.53 -30.66 -4.39
C PRO A 229 26.26 -29.32 -4.59
N GLY A 230 25.65 -28.23 -4.20
CA GLY A 230 26.23 -26.91 -4.33
C GLY A 230 26.01 -26.22 -5.70
N GLU A 231 25.45 -26.92 -6.67
CA GLU A 231 25.09 -26.36 -7.97
C GLU A 231 23.59 -26.11 -8.11
N ARG A 232 23.22 -25.22 -9.02
CA ARG A 232 21.83 -24.95 -9.40
C ARG A 232 21.63 -25.14 -10.91
N VAL A 233 20.45 -25.60 -11.29
CA VAL A 233 20.07 -25.74 -12.71
C VAL A 233 19.36 -24.51 -13.24
N GLY A 234 18.91 -23.65 -12.37
CA GLY A 234 18.19 -22.42 -12.76
C GLY A 234 17.45 -21.79 -11.62
N ALA A 235 16.67 -20.78 -11.95
CA ALA A 235 15.72 -20.16 -11.05
C ALA A 235 14.36 -20.01 -11.73
N VAL A 236 13.29 -20.12 -10.94
CA VAL A 236 11.96 -19.68 -11.35
C VAL A 236 11.81 -18.23 -10.92
N VAL A 237 11.69 -17.35 -11.89
CA VAL A 237 11.44 -15.93 -11.65
C VAL A 237 9.95 -15.68 -11.67
N VAL A 238 9.43 -15.13 -10.59
CA VAL A 238 8.01 -14.76 -10.43
C VAL A 238 7.95 -13.25 -10.31
N ARG A 239 7.26 -12.60 -11.27
CA ARG A 239 7.00 -11.16 -11.27
C ARG A 239 5.57 -10.91 -10.84
N ASP A 240 5.39 -10.84 -9.54
CA ASP A 240 4.09 -10.61 -8.93
C ASP A 240 4.31 -9.94 -7.57
N SER A 241 3.88 -8.68 -7.46
CA SER A 241 4.12 -7.86 -6.26
C SER A 241 3.41 -8.39 -5.01
N GLU A 242 2.25 -9.06 -5.15
CA GLU A 242 1.56 -9.68 -4.01
C GLU A 242 2.35 -10.91 -3.51
N PHE A 243 2.86 -11.72 -4.43
CA PHE A 243 3.71 -12.85 -4.07
C PHE A 243 5.03 -12.38 -3.47
N ALA A 244 5.69 -11.39 -4.09
CA ALA A 244 6.94 -10.81 -3.58
C ALA A 244 6.77 -10.22 -2.18
N SER A 245 5.72 -9.44 -1.94
CA SER A 245 5.40 -8.89 -0.60
C SER A 245 5.17 -10.00 0.44
N ARG A 246 4.55 -11.12 0.09
CA ARG A 246 4.38 -12.26 1.00
C ARG A 246 5.71 -12.94 1.32
N MET A 247 6.60 -13.07 0.34
CA MET A 247 7.94 -13.63 0.55
C MET A 247 8.81 -12.70 1.39
N GLU A 248 8.72 -11.40 1.15
CA GLU A 248 9.39 -10.37 1.95
C GLU A 248 8.91 -10.38 3.41
N ALA A 249 7.61 -10.48 3.66
CA ALA A 249 7.07 -10.59 5.02
C ALA A 249 7.60 -11.85 5.75
N ARG A 250 7.72 -12.98 5.05
CA ARG A 250 8.31 -14.20 5.61
C ARG A 250 9.80 -14.04 5.91
N PHE A 251 10.51 -13.34 5.03
CA PHE A 251 11.92 -13.01 5.27
C PHE A 251 12.06 -12.16 6.53
N GLU A 252 11.27 -11.09 6.68
CA GLU A 252 11.34 -10.19 7.83
C GLU A 252 10.98 -10.90 9.16
N GLU A 253 10.01 -11.82 9.16
CA GLU A 253 9.71 -12.66 10.32
C GLU A 253 10.94 -13.48 10.73
N ALA A 254 11.57 -14.19 9.78
CA ALA A 254 12.77 -14.99 10.03
C ALA A 254 13.98 -14.13 10.40
N TRP A 255 14.12 -12.97 9.76
CA TRP A 255 15.19 -12.01 10.02
C TRP A 255 15.15 -11.47 11.45
N ALA A 256 13.96 -11.18 11.98
CA ALA A 256 13.81 -10.68 13.34
C ALA A 256 14.26 -11.67 14.42
N GLU A 257 14.13 -12.98 14.15
CA GLU A 257 14.52 -14.06 15.06
C GLU A 257 15.97 -14.55 14.86
N ALA A 258 16.59 -14.17 13.73
CA ALA A 258 17.92 -14.64 13.34
C ALA A 258 19.06 -13.95 14.10
N GLU A 259 20.16 -14.66 14.30
CA GLU A 259 21.35 -14.16 15.00
C GLU A 259 22.27 -13.38 14.02
N PRO A 260 22.69 -12.16 14.37
CA PRO A 260 23.58 -11.38 13.50
C PRO A 260 24.96 -12.01 13.39
N VAL A 261 25.51 -12.04 12.18
CA VAL A 261 26.91 -12.36 11.95
C VAL A 261 27.74 -11.10 12.13
N VAL A 262 28.61 -11.11 13.12
CA VAL A 262 29.55 -9.99 13.41
C VAL A 262 30.90 -10.30 12.81
N SER A 263 31.55 -9.29 12.24
CA SER A 263 32.92 -9.44 11.75
C SER A 263 33.85 -9.88 12.88
N PRO A 264 34.70 -10.89 12.65
CA PRO A 264 35.70 -11.30 13.65
C PRO A 264 36.76 -10.23 13.96
N ARG A 265 36.75 -9.09 13.28
CA ARG A 265 37.67 -7.95 13.49
C ARG A 265 37.13 -6.92 14.48
N GLN A 266 35.89 -7.07 14.95
CA GLN A 266 35.31 -6.28 16.05
C GLN A 266 35.47 -7.05 17.37
#